data_96cdd68d3eb837777b5d1ccfdd6c8cc4
#
_entry.id   96cdd68d3eb837777b5d1ccfdd6c8cc4
#
_cell.length_a   1.000
_cell.length_b   1.000
_cell.length_c   1.000
_cell.angle_alpha   90.00
_cell.angle_beta   90.00
_cell.angle_gamma   90.00
#
_symmetry.space_group_name_H-M   'P 1'
#
loop_
_entity.id
_entity.type
_entity.pdbx_description
1 polymer ?
#
loop_
_entity_poly.entity_id
_entity_poly.type
_entity_poly.pdbx_seq_one_letter_code
_entity_poly.pdbx_strand_id
1 'polypeptide(L)'
;MTETNKKIFISAGESSGDIHGANLMRCLLERNPNVTFYGLGKENMRQAGLHSLHDMSKKSLMWLHALTEISTFWKIKKECVSFFRRERPGVVILIDYCGFNFHLARAAKKLGIPVVYYVCPQIWAHGPWRVKKMKKLVDKVIVIYPFEKSFYDKAGVPSVYAGHPLFDEIS
;
A
#
# COMPACT_ATOMS: atom_id res chain seq x y z
N MET A 1 25.78 -5.58 17.53
CA MET A 1 25.23 -5.67 16.14
C MET A 1 24.23 -4.53 16.01
N THR A 2 24.58 -3.50 15.26
CA THR A 2 23.66 -2.38 14.99
C THR A 2 22.50 -2.91 14.17
N GLU A 3 21.31 -3.04 14.78
CA GLU A 3 20.09 -3.35 14.04
C GLU A 3 19.88 -2.27 13.01
N THR A 4 20.05 -2.63 11.74
CA THR A 4 19.83 -1.72 10.61
C THR A 4 18.37 -1.31 10.58
N ASN A 5 18.12 -0.01 10.67
CA ASN A 5 16.79 0.58 10.59
C ASN A 5 16.10 0.11 9.29
N LYS A 6 14.99 -0.64 9.41
CA LYS A 6 14.26 -1.21 8.28
C LYS A 6 13.32 -0.17 7.69
N LYS A 7 13.55 0.18 6.44
CA LYS A 7 12.67 1.10 5.70
C LYS A 7 11.52 0.34 5.08
N ILE A 8 10.29 0.77 5.34
CA ILE A 8 9.06 0.27 4.74
C ILE A 8 8.44 1.41 3.93
N PHE A 9 8.07 1.14 2.68
CA PHE A 9 7.25 2.06 1.92
C PHE A 9 5.78 1.64 2.03
N ILE A 10 4.88 2.58 2.33
CA ILE A 10 3.45 2.34 2.45
C ILE A 10 2.66 3.36 1.63
N SER A 11 1.61 2.90 0.92
CA SER A 11 0.79 3.77 0.07
C SER A 11 -0.69 3.52 0.31
N ALA A 12 -1.40 4.57 0.75
CA ALA A 12 -2.85 4.62 0.86
C ALA A 12 -3.38 5.88 0.16
N GLY A 13 -4.34 5.71 -0.74
CA GLY A 13 -4.91 6.83 -1.52
C GLY A 13 -6.17 7.42 -0.91
N GLU A 14 -6.97 6.62 -0.20
CA GLU A 14 -8.28 6.98 0.33
C GLU A 14 -8.27 7.15 1.85
N SER A 15 -9.31 7.77 2.40
CA SER A 15 -9.38 8.04 3.84
C SER A 15 -9.49 6.77 4.68
N SER A 16 -10.22 5.77 4.22
CA SER A 16 -10.27 4.45 4.86
C SER A 16 -8.92 3.76 4.85
N GLY A 17 -8.24 3.78 3.71
CA GLY A 17 -6.88 3.25 3.57
C GLY A 17 -5.87 3.95 4.49
N ASP A 18 -6.01 5.25 4.72
CA ASP A 18 -5.18 6.02 5.63
C ASP A 18 -5.35 5.57 7.10
N ILE A 19 -6.58 5.29 7.53
CA ILE A 19 -6.86 4.74 8.87
C ILE A 19 -6.23 3.35 9.01
N HIS A 20 -6.48 2.45 8.05
CA HIS A 20 -5.92 1.10 8.06
C HIS A 20 -4.38 1.11 8.00
N GLY A 21 -3.81 2.03 7.23
CA GLY A 21 -2.37 2.23 7.16
C GLY A 21 -1.78 2.68 8.49
N ALA A 22 -2.42 3.65 9.16
CA ALA A 22 -1.99 4.15 10.45
C ALA A 22 -2.03 3.04 11.54
N ASN A 23 -3.10 2.24 11.57
CA ASN A 23 -3.22 1.14 12.53
C ASN A 23 -2.15 0.07 12.27
N LEU A 24 -1.93 -0.31 11.01
CA LEU A 24 -0.86 -1.24 10.65
C LEU A 24 0.52 -0.71 11.07
N MET A 25 0.79 0.58 10.86
CA MET A 25 2.07 1.20 11.24
C MET A 25 2.29 1.15 12.75
N ARG A 26 1.27 1.48 13.57
CA ARG A 26 1.35 1.40 15.04
C ARG A 26 1.67 -0.01 15.50
N CYS A 27 0.91 -1.01 15.03
CA CYS A 27 1.16 -2.42 15.37
C CYS A 27 2.56 -2.91 14.96
N LEU A 28 3.09 -2.44 13.84
CA LEU A 28 4.43 -2.79 13.41
C LEU A 28 5.52 -2.13 14.27
N LEU A 29 5.32 -0.88 14.69
CA LEU A 29 6.23 -0.16 15.60
C LEU A 29 6.27 -0.78 17.00
N GLU A 30 5.13 -1.22 17.52
CA GLU A 30 5.06 -1.95 18.80
C GLU A 30 5.89 -3.24 18.78
N ARG A 31 5.89 -3.95 17.66
CA ARG A 31 6.62 -5.21 17.48
C ARG A 31 8.09 -5.00 17.11
N ASN A 32 8.39 -3.95 16.42
CA ASN A 32 9.75 -3.59 15.99
C ASN A 32 9.91 -2.08 15.91
N PRO A 33 10.44 -1.43 16.95
CA PRO A 33 10.64 0.02 16.96
C PRO A 33 11.70 0.50 15.96
N ASN A 34 12.55 -0.39 15.43
CA ASN A 34 13.59 -0.08 14.44
C ASN A 34 13.07 -0.07 12.99
N VAL A 35 11.81 0.34 12.80
CA VAL A 35 11.19 0.49 11.47
C VAL A 35 10.92 1.97 11.20
N THR A 36 11.23 2.42 9.98
CA THR A 36 10.85 3.75 9.52
C THR A 36 9.94 3.64 8.30
N PHE A 37 8.83 4.37 8.34
CA PHE A 37 7.82 4.38 7.28
C PHE A 37 7.98 5.59 6.38
N TYR A 38 7.96 5.34 5.07
CA TYR A 38 7.96 6.34 4.01
C TYR A 38 6.81 6.06 3.07
N GLY A 39 6.25 7.07 2.43
CA GLY A 39 5.26 6.79 1.39
C GLY A 39 4.19 7.85 1.20
N LEU A 40 2.99 7.39 0.87
CA LEU A 40 1.83 8.21 0.58
C LEU A 40 0.72 7.88 1.56
N GLY A 41 0.26 8.88 2.26
CA GLY A 41 -0.82 8.78 3.24
C GLY A 41 -1.33 10.16 3.62
N LYS A 42 -2.40 10.18 4.38
CA LYS A 42 -3.01 11.40 4.87
C LYS A 42 -2.63 11.64 6.32
N GLU A 43 -3.50 12.29 7.07
CA GLU A 43 -3.22 12.76 8.42
C GLU A 43 -3.01 11.63 9.43
N ASN A 44 -3.84 10.57 9.39
CA ASN A 44 -3.71 9.47 10.36
C ASN A 44 -2.36 8.75 10.24
N MET A 45 -1.91 8.48 9.02
CA MET A 45 -0.61 7.86 8.80
C MET A 45 0.54 8.79 9.18
N ARG A 46 0.41 10.11 8.95
CA ARG A 46 1.43 11.08 9.39
C ARG A 46 1.55 11.10 10.91
N GLN A 47 0.43 11.12 11.62
CA GLN A 47 0.40 11.03 13.09
C GLN A 47 0.97 9.71 13.61
N ALA A 48 0.86 8.63 12.83
CA ALA A 48 1.48 7.35 13.14
C ALA A 48 2.97 7.25 12.75
N GLY A 49 3.59 8.35 12.29
CA GLY A 49 5.03 8.40 11.98
C GLY A 49 5.41 8.20 10.52
N LEU A 50 4.48 8.41 9.58
CA LEU A 50 4.79 8.35 8.15
C LEU A 50 5.62 9.57 7.71
N HIS A 51 6.80 9.32 7.16
CA HIS A 51 7.53 10.30 6.36
C HIS A 51 6.90 10.41 4.97
N SER A 52 5.97 11.35 4.81
CA SER A 52 5.23 11.52 3.56
C SER A 52 6.16 12.05 2.46
N LEU A 53 6.16 11.39 1.30
CA LEU A 53 6.88 11.85 0.11
C LEU A 53 6.12 12.94 -0.65
N HIS A 54 4.81 13.02 -0.45
CA HIS A 54 3.97 14.02 -1.06
C HIS A 54 2.81 14.38 -0.13
N ASP A 55 2.51 15.68 -0.03
CA ASP A 55 1.40 16.14 0.81
C ASP A 55 0.04 15.78 0.18
N MET A 56 -0.56 14.72 0.70
CA MET A 56 -1.87 14.22 0.29
C MET A 56 -3.03 14.92 0.98
N SER A 57 -2.77 15.88 1.88
CA SER A 57 -3.79 16.60 2.65
C SER A 57 -4.53 17.65 1.81
N LYS A 58 -3.90 18.16 0.77
CA LYS A 58 -4.54 19.09 -0.14
C LYS A 58 -5.56 18.34 -1.00
N LYS A 59 -6.78 18.86 -1.06
CA LYS A 59 -8.01 18.32 -1.72
C LYS A 59 -7.84 17.79 -3.16
N SER A 60 -6.65 17.79 -3.73
CA SER A 60 -6.34 17.58 -5.14
C SER A 60 -6.38 16.13 -5.63
N LEU A 61 -6.53 15.13 -4.74
CA LEU A 61 -6.55 13.72 -5.16
C LEU A 61 -7.93 13.06 -5.07
N MET A 62 -8.92 13.74 -4.50
CA MET A 62 -10.29 13.20 -4.38
C MET A 62 -11.17 13.39 -5.63
N TRP A 63 -10.76 14.26 -6.54
CA TRP A 63 -11.51 14.60 -7.75
C TRP A 63 -10.60 14.58 -8.96
N LEU A 64 -10.37 13.39 -9.51
CA LEU A 64 -9.72 13.22 -10.82
C LEU A 64 -10.65 13.63 -11.96
N HIS A 65 -10.99 14.91 -12.01
CA HIS A 65 -11.59 15.51 -13.19
C HIS A 65 -10.65 16.58 -13.75
N ALA A 66 -9.96 16.23 -14.82
CA ALA A 66 -9.31 17.08 -15.78
C ALA A 66 -7.78 16.86 -15.92
N LEU A 67 -7.28 17.27 -17.06
CA LEU A 67 -5.90 17.07 -17.58
C LEU A 67 -4.75 17.51 -16.65
N THR A 68 -5.01 18.40 -15.70
CA THR A 68 -4.03 18.87 -14.70
C THR A 68 -3.61 17.77 -13.70
N GLU A 69 -4.41 16.73 -13.55
CA GLU A 69 -4.19 15.66 -12.58
C GLU A 69 -3.32 14.53 -13.12
N ILE A 70 -3.27 14.36 -14.45
CA ILE A 70 -2.36 13.41 -15.09
C ILE A 70 -0.91 13.80 -14.80
N SER A 71 -0.58 15.07 -14.86
CA SER A 71 0.76 15.57 -14.56
C SER A 71 1.16 15.31 -13.11
N THR A 72 0.25 15.57 -12.16
CA THR A 72 0.43 15.31 -10.73
C THR A 72 0.61 13.82 -10.46
N PHE A 73 -0.20 12.96 -11.07
CA PHE A 73 -0.07 11.50 -11.00
C PHE A 73 1.34 11.04 -11.42
N TRP A 74 1.84 11.52 -12.57
CA TRP A 74 3.15 11.16 -13.06
C TRP A 74 4.29 11.71 -12.20
N LYS A 75 4.11 12.91 -11.64
CA LYS A 75 5.05 13.52 -10.70
C LYS A 75 5.19 12.67 -9.44
N ILE A 76 4.08 12.35 -8.75
CA ILE A 76 4.07 11.53 -7.53
C ILE A 76 4.68 10.14 -7.82
N LYS A 77 4.29 9.50 -8.91
CA LYS A 77 4.87 8.23 -9.32
C LYS A 77 6.38 8.33 -9.50
N LYS A 78 6.87 9.39 -10.16
CA LYS A 78 8.31 9.61 -10.38
C LYS A 78 9.06 9.77 -9.04
N GLU A 79 8.49 10.52 -8.10
CA GLU A 79 9.02 10.70 -6.75
C GLU A 79 9.12 9.36 -6.01
N CYS A 80 8.06 8.54 -6.01
CA CYS A 80 8.07 7.22 -5.40
C CYS A 80 9.10 6.28 -6.04
N VAL A 81 9.19 6.26 -7.36
CA VAL A 81 10.16 5.41 -8.08
C VAL A 81 11.60 5.86 -7.81
N SER A 82 11.84 7.16 -7.72
CA SER A 82 13.14 7.72 -7.33
C SER A 82 13.51 7.29 -5.91
N PHE A 83 12.55 7.35 -4.99
CA PHE A 83 12.71 6.85 -3.62
C PHE A 83 13.08 5.36 -3.62
N PHE A 84 12.36 4.51 -4.36
CA PHE A 84 12.66 3.07 -4.44
C PHE A 84 14.10 2.79 -4.90
N ARG A 85 14.58 3.56 -5.88
CA ARG A 85 15.95 3.40 -6.39
C ARG A 85 17.02 3.82 -5.38
N ARG A 86 16.78 4.93 -4.68
CA ARG A 86 17.75 5.50 -3.73
C ARG A 86 17.77 4.76 -2.40
N GLU A 87 16.59 4.54 -1.83
CA GLU A 87 16.45 4.05 -0.46
C GLU A 87 16.28 2.55 -0.32
N ARG A 88 15.90 1.86 -1.40
CA ARG A 88 15.72 0.41 -1.44
C ARG A 88 14.93 -0.12 -0.24
N PRO A 89 13.66 0.27 -0.04
CA PRO A 89 12.89 -0.20 1.09
C PRO A 89 12.79 -1.73 1.10
N GLY A 90 12.77 -2.33 2.28
CA GLY A 90 12.71 -3.79 2.44
C GLY A 90 11.38 -4.39 1.95
N VAL A 91 10.32 -3.59 1.91
CA VAL A 91 9.00 -3.98 1.39
C VAL A 91 8.20 -2.74 0.97
N VAL A 92 7.35 -2.93 -0.03
CA VAL A 92 6.32 -1.96 -0.45
C VAL A 92 4.94 -2.51 -0.05
N ILE A 93 4.24 -1.80 0.84
CA ILE A 93 2.89 -2.12 1.28
C ILE A 93 1.91 -1.20 0.56
N LEU A 94 0.95 -1.79 -0.13
CA LEU A 94 -0.08 -1.08 -0.91
C LEU A 94 -1.44 -1.32 -0.27
N ILE A 95 -2.20 -0.25 -0.03
CA ILE A 95 -3.52 -0.31 0.59
C ILE A 95 -4.53 0.23 -0.40
N ASP A 96 -5.55 -0.59 -0.73
CA ASP A 96 -6.63 -0.23 -1.63
C ASP A 96 -6.16 0.45 -2.94
N TYR A 97 -6.94 1.36 -3.54
CA TYR A 97 -6.60 2.25 -4.65
C TYR A 97 -5.77 1.60 -5.79
N CYS A 98 -6.34 0.57 -6.42
CA CYS A 98 -5.62 -0.27 -7.40
C CYS A 98 -5.10 0.48 -8.65
N GLY A 99 -5.73 1.57 -9.04
CA GLY A 99 -5.33 2.36 -10.22
C GLY A 99 -3.87 2.83 -10.13
N PHE A 100 -3.55 3.56 -9.09
CA PHE A 100 -2.20 4.07 -8.85
C PHE A 100 -1.25 3.00 -8.30
N ASN A 101 -1.71 2.23 -7.32
CA ASN A 101 -0.89 1.27 -6.61
C ASN A 101 -0.31 0.17 -7.51
N PHE A 102 -0.98 -0.22 -8.59
CA PHE A 102 -0.39 -1.13 -9.59
C PHE A 102 0.82 -0.54 -10.35
N HIS A 103 0.90 0.78 -10.47
CA HIS A 103 2.10 1.40 -11.05
C HIS A 103 3.28 1.35 -10.09
N LEU A 104 3.03 1.54 -8.79
CA LEU A 104 4.04 1.39 -7.75
C LEU A 104 4.50 -0.07 -7.62
N ALA A 105 3.55 -1.02 -7.59
CA ALA A 105 3.86 -2.45 -7.57
C ALA A 105 4.80 -2.85 -8.72
N ARG A 106 4.48 -2.41 -9.95
CA ARG A 106 5.33 -2.70 -11.11
C ARG A 106 6.73 -2.11 -10.98
N ALA A 107 6.84 -0.91 -10.42
CA ALA A 107 8.14 -0.26 -10.22
C ALA A 107 8.96 -0.98 -9.15
N ALA A 108 8.35 -1.35 -8.02
CA ALA A 108 8.97 -2.12 -6.96
C ALA A 108 9.47 -3.48 -7.46
N LYS A 109 8.63 -4.24 -8.17
CA LYS A 109 9.00 -5.55 -8.74
C LYS A 109 10.16 -5.46 -9.72
N LYS A 110 10.23 -4.43 -10.56
CA LYS A 110 11.37 -4.20 -11.47
C LYS A 110 12.70 -3.98 -10.73
N LEU A 111 12.63 -3.54 -9.49
CA LEU A 111 13.78 -3.30 -8.62
C LEU A 111 14.04 -4.47 -7.65
N GLY A 112 13.28 -5.56 -7.74
CA GLY A 112 13.40 -6.71 -6.85
C GLY A 112 12.88 -6.45 -5.42
N ILE A 113 12.08 -5.40 -5.21
CA ILE A 113 11.52 -5.06 -3.90
C ILE A 113 10.23 -5.85 -3.71
N PRO A 114 10.07 -6.57 -2.57
CA PRO A 114 8.84 -7.30 -2.26
C PRO A 114 7.64 -6.38 -2.17
N VAL A 115 6.49 -6.85 -2.66
CA VAL A 115 5.22 -6.11 -2.66
C VAL A 115 4.16 -6.88 -1.88
N VAL A 116 3.59 -6.24 -0.88
CA VAL A 116 2.45 -6.73 -0.11
C VAL A 116 1.24 -5.85 -0.40
N TYR A 117 0.09 -6.47 -0.66
CA TYR A 117 -1.17 -5.76 -0.76
C TYR A 117 -2.01 -6.02 0.48
N TYR A 118 -2.31 -4.97 1.23
CA TYR A 118 -3.13 -5.00 2.45
C TYR A 118 -4.46 -4.31 2.18
N VAL A 119 -5.57 -4.88 2.63
CA VAL A 119 -6.93 -4.44 2.28
C VAL A 119 -7.05 -4.32 0.76
N CYS A 120 -7.17 -5.46 0.11
CA CYS A 120 -7.19 -5.52 -1.34
C CYS A 120 -8.40 -4.83 -1.94
N PRO A 121 -8.24 -4.14 -3.08
CA PRO A 121 -9.39 -3.66 -3.83
C PRO A 121 -10.28 -4.83 -4.24
N GLN A 122 -11.59 -4.62 -4.22
CA GLN A 122 -12.61 -5.64 -4.53
C GLN A 122 -12.59 -6.04 -6.01
N ILE A 123 -11.44 -6.54 -6.48
CA ILE A 123 -11.29 -6.94 -7.90
C ILE A 123 -12.16 -8.15 -8.26
N TRP A 124 -12.56 -8.94 -7.29
CA TRP A 124 -13.51 -10.04 -7.46
C TRP A 124 -14.89 -9.54 -7.92
N ALA A 125 -15.30 -8.34 -7.50
CA ALA A 125 -16.57 -7.72 -7.90
C ALA A 125 -16.44 -6.89 -9.18
N HIS A 126 -15.36 -6.13 -9.32
CA HIS A 126 -15.23 -5.08 -10.36
C HIS A 126 -14.03 -5.28 -11.28
N GLY A 127 -13.72 -6.50 -11.64
CA GLY A 127 -12.65 -6.78 -12.60
C GLY A 127 -11.80 -8.00 -12.26
N PRO A 128 -12.40 -9.20 -12.24
CA PRO A 128 -11.71 -10.43 -11.86
C PRO A 128 -10.49 -10.73 -12.74
N TRP A 129 -10.45 -10.24 -13.98
CA TRP A 129 -9.26 -10.34 -14.86
C TRP A 129 -8.02 -9.67 -14.28
N ARG A 130 -8.17 -8.69 -13.37
CA ARG A 130 -7.06 -7.99 -12.70
C ARG A 130 -6.28 -8.91 -11.77
N VAL A 131 -6.82 -10.05 -11.36
CA VAL A 131 -6.11 -11.05 -10.56
C VAL A 131 -4.84 -11.56 -11.27
N LYS A 132 -4.85 -11.65 -12.59
CA LYS A 132 -3.65 -11.98 -13.39
C LYS A 132 -2.54 -10.96 -13.22
N LYS A 133 -2.91 -9.69 -13.03
CA LYS A 133 -1.98 -8.60 -12.76
C LYS A 133 -1.47 -8.64 -11.32
N MET A 134 -2.34 -8.95 -10.36
CA MET A 134 -1.95 -9.19 -8.96
C MET A 134 -0.90 -10.29 -8.88
N LYS A 135 -1.15 -11.46 -9.50
CA LYS A 135 -0.22 -12.58 -9.52
C LYS A 135 1.20 -12.21 -10.01
N LYS A 136 1.29 -11.28 -10.95
CA LYS A 136 2.58 -10.85 -11.52
C LYS A 136 3.31 -9.79 -10.68
N LEU A 137 2.58 -9.00 -9.91
CA LEU A 137 3.09 -7.77 -9.30
C LEU A 137 3.14 -7.82 -7.78
N VAL A 138 2.44 -8.76 -7.15
CA VAL A 138 2.27 -8.81 -5.70
C VAL A 138 2.79 -10.14 -5.17
N ASP A 139 3.61 -10.12 -4.14
CA ASP A 139 4.20 -11.31 -3.54
C ASP A 139 3.27 -11.92 -2.48
N LYS A 140 2.49 -11.08 -1.79
CA LYS A 140 1.51 -11.52 -0.80
C LYS A 140 0.34 -10.57 -0.72
N VAL A 141 -0.84 -11.14 -0.52
CA VAL A 141 -2.08 -10.40 -0.31
C VAL A 141 -2.57 -10.67 1.11
N ILE A 142 -2.93 -9.61 1.83
CA ILE A 142 -3.58 -9.70 3.15
C ILE A 142 -5.02 -9.26 2.95
N VAL A 143 -5.93 -10.23 3.05
CA VAL A 143 -7.36 -10.03 2.81
C VAL A 143 -8.14 -9.90 4.11
N ILE A 144 -9.26 -9.16 4.04
CA ILE A 144 -10.11 -8.85 5.19
C ILE A 144 -11.40 -9.69 5.22
N TYR A 145 -11.72 -10.38 4.12
CA TYR A 145 -12.87 -11.28 4.05
C TYR A 145 -12.42 -12.73 3.78
N PRO A 146 -13.03 -13.74 4.44
CA PRO A 146 -12.65 -15.14 4.26
C PRO A 146 -12.76 -15.64 2.82
N PHE A 147 -13.79 -15.21 2.08
CA PHE A 147 -14.01 -15.63 0.70
C PHE A 147 -12.96 -15.09 -0.28
N GLU A 148 -12.37 -13.93 0.02
CA GLU A 148 -11.29 -13.35 -0.79
C GLU A 148 -10.06 -14.25 -0.80
N LYS A 149 -9.76 -14.89 0.34
CA LYS A 149 -8.65 -15.84 0.42
C LYS A 149 -8.83 -16.96 -0.62
N SER A 150 -10.01 -17.56 -0.69
CA SER A 150 -10.30 -18.61 -1.69
C SER A 150 -10.19 -18.09 -3.12
N PHE A 151 -10.58 -16.84 -3.38
CA PHE A 151 -10.47 -16.23 -4.70
C PHE A 151 -9.00 -16.05 -5.12
N TYR A 152 -8.15 -15.53 -4.24
CA TYR A 152 -6.72 -15.31 -4.53
C TYR A 152 -5.95 -16.63 -4.60
N ASP A 153 -6.21 -17.59 -3.73
CA ASP A 153 -5.58 -18.92 -3.73
C ASP A 153 -5.86 -19.67 -5.02
N LYS A 154 -7.13 -19.66 -5.49
CA LYS A 154 -7.50 -20.27 -6.80
C LYS A 154 -6.80 -19.61 -7.98
N ALA A 155 -6.49 -18.32 -7.87
CA ALA A 155 -5.74 -17.60 -8.89
C ALA A 155 -4.21 -17.81 -8.79
N GLY A 156 -3.75 -18.51 -7.76
CA GLY A 156 -2.32 -18.71 -7.47
C GLY A 156 -1.61 -17.45 -7.02
N VAL A 157 -2.30 -16.59 -6.26
CA VAL A 157 -1.73 -15.42 -5.57
C VAL A 157 -1.61 -15.76 -4.10
N PRO A 158 -0.40 -15.76 -3.50
CA PRO A 158 -0.24 -16.06 -2.08
C PRO A 158 -1.07 -15.12 -1.23
N SER A 159 -1.98 -15.67 -0.42
CA SER A 159 -2.90 -14.85 0.37
C SER A 159 -2.98 -15.30 1.83
N VAL A 160 -3.29 -14.35 2.71
CA VAL A 160 -3.57 -14.60 4.12
C VAL A 160 -4.82 -13.83 4.53
N TYR A 161 -5.69 -14.46 5.29
CA TYR A 161 -6.84 -13.81 5.92
C TYR A 161 -6.42 -13.29 7.30
N ALA A 162 -6.56 -11.97 7.53
CA ALA A 162 -6.17 -11.32 8.78
C ALA A 162 -7.38 -10.87 9.63
N GLY A 163 -8.61 -11.01 9.13
CA GLY A 163 -9.78 -10.40 9.75
C GLY A 163 -10.03 -8.98 9.24
N HIS A 164 -11.18 -8.43 9.59
CA HIS A 164 -11.55 -7.08 9.17
C HIS A 164 -11.01 -6.06 10.19
N PRO A 165 -10.21 -5.07 9.78
CA PRO A 165 -9.54 -4.15 10.71
C PRO A 165 -10.49 -3.26 11.53
N LEU A 166 -11.76 -3.13 11.15
CA LEU A 166 -12.77 -2.43 11.96
C LEU A 166 -13.07 -3.13 13.29
N PHE A 167 -12.81 -4.42 13.43
CA PHE A 167 -12.98 -5.09 14.70
C PHE A 167 -11.97 -4.61 15.74
N ASP A 168 -10.79 -4.18 15.33
CA ASP A 168 -9.76 -3.64 16.21
C ASP A 168 -10.10 -2.22 16.71
N GLU A 169 -11.04 -1.52 16.05
CA GLU A 169 -11.50 -0.18 16.44
C GLU A 169 -12.65 -0.20 17.43
N ILE A 170 -13.32 -1.34 17.61
CA ILE A 170 -14.51 -1.52 18.46
C ILE A 170 -14.14 -2.21 19.79
N SER A 171 -12.96 -2.78 19.87
CA SER A 171 -12.43 -3.47 21.06
C SER A 171 -11.71 -2.51 21.99
#